data_c075e1cc2f9c933aecf8a9c04dc643db
#
_entry.id   c075e1cc2f9c933aecf8a9c04dc643db
#
_cell.length_a   1.000
_cell.length_b   1.000
_cell.length_c   1.000
_cell.angle_alpha   90.00
_cell.angle_beta   90.00
_cell.angle_gamma   90.00
#
_symmetry.space_group_name_H-M   'P 1'
#
loop_
_entity.id
_entity.type
_entity.pdbx_description
1 polymer ?
#
loop_
_entity_poly.entity_id
_entity_poly.type
_entity_poly.pdbx_seq_one_letter_code
_entity_poly.pdbx_strand_id
1 'polypeptide(L)' 'MEMANALLYIAGALMMGLGALGAAVGIGILG' A
#
# COMPACT_ATOMS: atom_id res chain seq x y z
N MET A 1 6.72 20.57 -7.82
CA MET A 1 5.75 20.50 -8.89
C MET A 1 4.57 19.65 -8.47
N GLU A 2 3.43 20.01 -9.02
CA GLU A 2 2.16 19.38 -8.69
C GLU A 2 2.15 17.87 -8.96
N MET A 3 2.66 17.49 -10.12
CA MET A 3 2.67 16.09 -10.54
C MET A 3 3.57 15.23 -9.64
N ALA A 4 4.75 15.72 -9.33
CA ALA A 4 5.66 14.98 -8.47
C ALA A 4 5.07 14.79 -7.08
N ASN A 5 4.39 15.81 -6.60
CA ASN A 5 3.74 15.75 -5.30
C ASN A 5 2.61 14.72 -5.29
N ALA A 6 1.83 14.70 -6.36
CA ALA A 6 0.75 13.73 -6.51
C ALA A 6 1.28 12.30 -6.57
N LEU A 7 2.37 12.10 -7.29
CA LEU A 7 2.99 10.79 -7.40
C LEU A 7 3.48 10.28 -6.05
N LEU A 8 3.94 11.18 -5.21
CA LEU A 8 4.39 10.80 -3.88
C LEU A 8 3.23 10.26 -3.02
N TYR A 9 2.07 10.90 -3.12
CA TYR A 9 0.89 10.43 -2.42
C TYR A 9 0.44 9.07 -2.93
N ILE A 10 0.45 8.89 -4.25
CA ILE A 10 0.06 7.62 -4.86
C ILE A 10 1.01 6.52 -4.42
N ALA A 11 2.30 6.79 -4.41
CA ALA A 11 3.28 5.81 -3.98
C ALA A 11 3.06 5.37 -2.53
N GLY A 12 2.77 6.33 -1.65
CA GLY A 12 2.48 6.02 -0.26
C GLY A 12 1.22 5.16 -0.11
N ALA A 13 0.18 5.50 -0.86
CA ALA A 13 -1.06 4.76 -0.82
C ALA A 13 -0.88 3.32 -1.33
N LEU A 14 -0.10 3.16 -2.39
CA LEU A 14 0.18 1.83 -2.93
C LEU A 14 0.96 0.97 -1.94
N MET A 15 1.95 1.54 -1.30
CA MET A 15 2.73 0.81 -0.31
C MET A 15 1.88 0.35 0.86
N MET A 16 1.05 1.25 1.37
CA MET A 16 0.17 0.92 2.48
C MET A 16 -0.89 -0.10 2.08
N GLY A 17 -1.50 0.08 0.92
CA GLY A 17 -2.55 -0.82 0.45
C GLY A 17 -2.04 -2.22 0.17
N LEU A 18 -0.91 -2.33 -0.52
CA LEU A 18 -0.31 -3.62 -0.83
C LEU A 18 0.22 -4.29 0.44
N GLY A 19 0.77 -3.50 1.36
CA GLY A 19 1.20 -4.01 2.64
C GLY A 19 0.05 -4.58 3.46
N ALA A 20 -1.09 -3.90 3.46
CA ALA A 20 -2.28 -4.37 4.17
C ALA A 20 -2.81 -5.67 3.58
N LEU A 21 -2.81 -5.80 2.25
CA LEU A 21 -3.20 -7.03 1.59
C LEU A 21 -2.27 -8.17 1.96
N GLY A 22 -0.98 -7.92 1.98
CA GLY A 22 0.00 -8.92 2.38
C GLY A 22 -0.23 -9.41 3.80
N ALA A 23 -0.49 -8.51 4.71
CA ALA A 23 -0.78 -8.86 6.09
C ALA A 23 -2.08 -9.66 6.20
N ALA A 24 -3.10 -9.27 5.47
CA ALA A 24 -4.39 -9.95 5.49
C ALA A 24 -4.28 -11.38 4.98
N VAL A 25 -3.54 -11.58 3.89
CA VAL A 25 -3.31 -12.91 3.35
C VAL A 25 -2.49 -13.74 4.33
N GLY A 26 -1.47 -13.16 4.91
CA GLY A 26 -0.63 -13.85 5.87
C GLY A 26 -1.42 -14.34 7.08
N ILE A 27 -2.24 -13.49 7.65
CA ILE A 27 -3.08 -13.88 8.80
C ILE A 27 -4.15 -14.87 8.37
N GLY A 28 -4.75 -14.64 7.21
CA GLY A 28 -5.83 -15.51 6.73
C GLY A 28 -5.38 -16.93 6.49
N ILE A 29 -4.17 -17.13 6.04
CA ILE A 29 -3.64 -18.47 5.79
C ILE A 29 -3.25 -19.16 7.10
N LEU A 30 -2.76 -18.40 8.06
CA LEU A 30 -2.35 -18.96 9.33
C LEU A 30 -3.56 -19.48 10.11
N GLY A 31 -4.58 -18.72 10.10
CA GLY A 31 -5.69 -19.04 10.92
C GLY A 31 -6.99 -19.06 10.30
#